data_fc8b170af430201c05ceedc16e11ee5e
#
_entry.id   fc8b170af430201c05ceedc16e11ee5e
#
_cell.length_a   1.000
_cell.length_b   1.000
_cell.length_c   1.000
_cell.angle_alpha   90.00
_cell.angle_beta   90.00
_cell.angle_gamma   90.00
#
_symmetry.space_group_name_H-M   'P 1'
#
loop_
_entity.id
_entity.type
_entity.pdbx_description
1 polymer ?
#
loop_
_entity_poly.entity_id
_entity_poly.type
_entity_poly.pdbx_seq_one_letter_code
_entity_poly.pdbx_strand_id
1 'polypeptide(L)'
;SLVGSEMCIRDSSLRQCIEKGDSYADEDGNFHTLIAEASGNRIISNLTHILFTSIYKNIALTMNVQKKSNTLQYHEKILQAIMEGDSNLAKMYMYMHLSLLKDFMVQKSSTENGISVEDEATA
;
A
#
# COMPACT_ATOMS: atom_id res chain seq x y z
N SER A 1 18.11 5.12 11.41
CA SER A 1 17.34 4.54 12.52
C SER A 1 17.01 3.08 12.28
N LEU A 2 16.71 2.33 13.32
CA LEU A 2 16.29 0.92 13.21
C LEU A 2 15.02 0.79 12.35
N VAL A 3 14.07 1.71 12.49
CA VAL A 3 12.84 1.72 11.72
C VAL A 3 13.13 1.92 10.23
N GLY A 4 14.01 2.85 9.88
CA GLY A 4 14.42 3.07 8.49
C GLY A 4 15.08 1.84 7.87
N SER A 5 15.96 1.16 8.62
CA SER A 5 16.62 -0.07 8.17
C SER A 5 15.62 -1.21 7.96
N GLU A 6 14.66 -1.40 8.86
CA GLU A 6 13.61 -2.40 8.72
C GLU A 6 12.69 -2.11 7.53
N MET A 7 12.32 -0.85 7.30
CA MET A 7 11.53 -0.45 6.14
C MET A 7 12.26 -0.72 4.83
N CYS A 8 13.58 -0.48 4.77
CA CYS A 8 14.41 -0.83 3.61
C CYS A 8 14.40 -2.33 3.32
N ILE A 9 14.49 -3.17 4.36
CA ILE A 9 14.43 -4.63 4.24
C ILE A 9 13.06 -5.05 3.70
N ARG A 10 11.97 -4.50 4.25
CA ARG A 10 10.60 -4.81 3.81
C ARG A 10 10.35 -4.40 2.37
N ASP A 11 10.84 -3.23 1.98
CA ASP A 11 10.72 -2.76 0.60
C ASP A 11 11.52 -3.62 -0.38
N SER A 12 12.71 -4.06 0.00
CA SER A 12 13.52 -5.00 -0.79
C SER A 12 12.83 -6.36 -0.91
N SER A 13 12.21 -6.87 0.15
CA SER A 13 11.43 -8.10 0.13
C SER A 13 10.22 -7.97 -0.78
N LEU A 14 9.53 -6.83 -0.75
CA LEU A 14 8.40 -6.55 -1.63
C LEU A 14 8.83 -6.55 -3.10
N ARG A 15 9.97 -5.94 -3.42
CA ARG A 15 10.53 -5.94 -4.77
C ARG A 15 10.78 -7.36 -5.28
N GLN A 16 11.36 -8.22 -4.45
CA GLN A 16 11.59 -9.63 -4.79
C GLN A 16 10.27 -10.38 -5.01
N CYS A 17 9.25 -10.13 -4.19
CA CYS A 17 7.93 -10.72 -4.34
C CYS A 17 7.27 -10.34 -5.67
N ILE A 18 7.40 -9.08 -6.10
CA ILE A 18 6.89 -8.62 -7.39
C ILE A 18 7.58 -9.36 -8.54
N GLU A 19 8.90 -9.51 -8.47
CA GLU A 19 9.69 -10.20 -9.49
C GLU A 19 9.38 -11.70 -9.58
N LYS A 20 9.15 -12.35 -8.42
CA LYS A 20 8.90 -13.79 -8.32
C LYS A 20 7.42 -14.18 -8.34
N GLY A 21 6.52 -13.21 -8.11
CA GLY A 21 5.09 -13.46 -8.01
C GLY A 21 4.61 -14.04 -6.69
N ASP A 22 5.46 -14.00 -5.62
CA ASP A 22 5.17 -14.58 -4.31
C ASP A 22 4.79 -13.53 -3.28
N SER A 23 3.93 -13.90 -2.31
CA SER A 23 3.70 -13.20 -1.02
C SER A 23 3.60 -11.66 -1.04
N TYR A 24 3.23 -11.08 -2.19
CA TYR A 24 3.18 -9.62 -2.37
C TYR A 24 2.35 -8.92 -1.28
N ALA A 25 1.13 -9.44 -1.03
CA ALA A 25 0.20 -8.82 -0.07
C ALA A 25 0.75 -8.82 1.37
N ASP A 26 1.44 -9.89 1.76
CA ASP A 26 2.02 -10.00 3.09
C ASP A 26 3.17 -9.00 3.27
N GLU A 27 4.04 -8.87 2.30
CA GLU A 27 5.17 -7.93 2.36
C GLU A 27 4.72 -6.47 2.27
N ASP A 28 3.73 -6.17 1.42
CA ASP A 28 3.11 -4.84 1.35
C ASP A 28 2.47 -4.47 2.69
N GLY A 29 1.72 -5.39 3.28
CA GLY A 29 1.11 -5.23 4.60
C GLY A 29 2.14 -5.01 5.70
N ASN A 30 3.25 -5.74 5.68
CA ASN A 30 4.34 -5.58 6.64
C ASN A 30 4.97 -4.19 6.56
N PHE A 31 5.16 -3.65 5.37
CA PHE A 31 5.66 -2.29 5.18
C PHE A 31 4.75 -1.25 5.84
N HIS A 32 3.45 -1.31 5.57
CA HIS A 32 2.46 -0.39 6.15
C HIS A 32 2.32 -0.55 7.67
N THR A 33 2.32 -1.79 8.16
CA THR A 33 2.24 -2.07 9.59
C THR A 33 3.44 -1.50 10.33
N LEU A 34 4.63 -1.63 9.78
CA LEU A 34 5.85 -1.09 10.38
C LEU A 34 5.80 0.44 10.51
N ILE A 35 5.30 1.14 9.48
CA ILE A 35 5.11 2.59 9.54
C ILE A 35 4.08 2.95 10.62
N ALA A 36 2.97 2.23 10.69
CA ALA A 36 1.94 2.45 11.70
C ALA A 36 2.47 2.23 13.12
N GLU A 37 3.26 1.19 13.35
CA GLU A 37 3.93 0.91 14.63
C GLU A 37 4.89 2.05 15.02
N ALA A 38 5.64 2.57 14.05
CA ALA A 38 6.55 3.68 14.27
C ALA A 38 5.83 4.98 14.69
N SER A 39 4.54 5.11 14.38
CA SER A 39 3.73 6.25 14.82
C SER A 39 3.46 6.27 16.33
N GLY A 40 3.64 5.13 17.01
CA GLY A 40 3.34 4.96 18.43
C GLY A 40 1.86 4.85 18.76
N ASN A 41 0.98 4.86 17.77
CA ASN A 41 -0.46 4.73 17.96
C ASN A 41 -0.90 3.28 17.78
N ARG A 42 -1.18 2.61 18.88
CA ARG A 42 -1.56 1.20 18.89
C ARG A 42 -2.86 0.91 18.14
N ILE A 43 -3.81 1.83 18.17
CA ILE A 43 -5.09 1.67 17.47
C ILE A 43 -4.84 1.66 15.95
N ILE A 44 -4.06 2.61 15.45
CA ILE A 44 -3.70 2.69 14.04
C ILE A 44 -2.92 1.44 13.62
N SER A 45 -1.96 0.98 14.41
CA SER A 45 -1.21 -0.25 14.17
C SER A 45 -2.13 -1.46 14.01
N ASN A 46 -3.04 -1.66 14.94
CA ASN A 46 -3.96 -2.80 14.93
C ASN A 46 -4.92 -2.74 13.75
N LEU A 47 -5.48 -1.56 13.45
CA LEU A 47 -6.36 -1.38 12.30
C LEU A 47 -5.64 -1.63 10.97
N THR A 48 -4.41 -1.14 10.84
CA THR A 48 -3.58 -1.37 9.66
C THR A 48 -3.31 -2.86 9.47
N HIS A 49 -2.95 -3.55 10.53
CA HIS A 49 -2.71 -4.98 10.50
C HIS A 49 -3.96 -5.75 10.02
N ILE A 50 -5.13 -5.46 10.60
CA ILE A 50 -6.40 -6.11 10.22
C ILE A 50 -6.73 -5.82 8.75
N LEU A 51 -6.59 -4.58 8.32
CA LEU A 51 -6.87 -4.18 6.94
C LEU A 51 -6.04 -4.99 5.94
N PHE A 52 -4.73 -5.06 6.16
CA PHE A 52 -3.83 -5.70 5.21
C PHE A 52 -3.88 -7.23 5.27
N THR A 53 -4.14 -7.83 6.41
CA THR A 53 -4.20 -9.30 6.54
C THR A 53 -5.54 -9.89 6.14
N SER A 54 -6.63 -9.13 6.24
CA SER A 54 -7.99 -9.66 6.04
C SER A 54 -8.67 -9.13 4.77
N ILE A 55 -8.56 -7.83 4.52
CA ILE A 55 -9.30 -7.17 3.42
C ILE A 55 -8.41 -7.03 2.19
N TYR A 56 -7.25 -6.44 2.36
CA TYR A 56 -6.35 -6.10 1.27
C TYR A 56 -5.80 -7.33 0.55
N LYS A 57 -5.57 -8.42 1.27
CA LYS A 57 -4.98 -9.64 0.71
C LYS A 57 -5.74 -10.16 -0.51
N ASN A 58 -7.06 -10.18 -0.44
CA ASN A 58 -7.91 -10.62 -1.55
C ASN A 58 -7.87 -9.66 -2.73
N ILE A 59 -7.81 -8.37 -2.45
CA ILE A 59 -7.72 -7.32 -3.48
C ILE A 59 -6.37 -7.36 -4.18
N ALA A 60 -5.29 -7.55 -3.44
CA ALA A 60 -3.93 -7.62 -3.98
C ALA A 60 -3.77 -8.75 -5.01
N LEU A 61 -4.49 -9.85 -4.86
CA LEU A 61 -4.47 -10.96 -5.82
C LEU A 61 -4.98 -10.54 -7.22
N THR A 62 -5.76 -9.48 -7.30
CA THR A 62 -6.31 -8.96 -8.57
C THR A 62 -5.43 -7.89 -9.22
N MET A 63 -4.36 -7.45 -8.55
CA MET A 63 -3.45 -6.44 -9.06
C MET A 63 -2.53 -7.00 -10.14
N ASN A 64 -2.40 -6.26 -11.25
CA ASN A 64 -1.41 -6.58 -12.27
C ASN A 64 -0.01 -6.08 -11.88
N VAL A 65 1.00 -6.48 -12.64
CA VAL A 65 2.41 -6.12 -12.40
C VAL A 65 2.62 -4.62 -12.38
N GLN A 66 1.94 -3.87 -13.25
CA GLN A 66 2.07 -2.41 -13.32
C GLN A 66 1.57 -1.73 -12.03
N LYS A 67 0.45 -2.16 -11.49
CA LYS A 67 -0.06 -1.63 -10.21
C LYS A 67 0.85 -1.95 -9.04
N LYS A 68 1.40 -3.15 -9.01
CA LYS A 68 2.39 -3.56 -8.00
C LYS A 68 3.67 -2.72 -8.09
N SER A 69 4.16 -2.47 -9.31
CA SER A 69 5.32 -1.60 -9.53
C SER A 69 5.05 -0.15 -9.09
N ASN A 70 3.88 0.38 -9.36
CA ASN A 70 3.49 1.71 -8.91
C ASN A 70 3.45 1.80 -7.38
N THR A 71 2.93 0.78 -6.72
CA THR A 71 2.96 0.66 -5.26
C THR A 71 4.39 0.73 -4.73
N LEU A 72 5.28 -0.04 -5.32
CA LEU A 72 6.69 -0.05 -4.92
C LEU A 72 7.34 1.33 -5.06
N GLN A 73 7.06 2.05 -6.14
CA GLN A 73 7.57 3.41 -6.35
C GLN A 73 7.12 4.37 -5.25
N TYR A 74 5.86 4.29 -4.81
CA TYR A 74 5.37 5.11 -3.70
C TYR A 74 6.02 4.72 -2.37
N HIS A 75 6.23 3.44 -2.12
CA HIS A 75 6.97 2.98 -0.94
C HIS A 75 8.38 3.57 -0.89
N GLU A 76 9.09 3.58 -2.01
CA GLU A 76 10.43 4.15 -2.13
C GLU A 76 10.43 5.66 -1.84
N LYS A 77 9.46 6.40 -2.36
CA LYS A 77 9.31 7.84 -2.12
C LYS A 77 8.99 8.14 -0.65
N ILE A 78 8.10 7.37 -0.05
CA ILE A 78 7.74 7.49 1.37
C ILE A 78 8.98 7.23 2.23
N LEU A 79 9.68 6.14 1.97
CA LEU A 79 10.89 5.76 2.71
C LEU A 79 11.97 6.83 2.60
N GLN A 80 12.22 7.35 1.41
CA GLN A 80 13.20 8.40 1.19
C GLN A 80 12.85 9.67 1.99
N ALA A 81 11.59 10.09 1.99
CA ALA A 81 11.13 11.23 2.76
C ALA A 81 11.31 11.03 4.27
N ILE A 82 11.04 9.83 4.78
CA ILE A 82 11.26 9.47 6.18
C ILE A 82 12.76 9.55 6.53
N MET A 83 13.61 9.00 5.69
CA MET A 83 15.06 9.00 5.91
C MET A 83 15.64 10.42 5.89
N GLU A 84 15.08 11.32 5.10
CA GLU A 84 15.46 12.74 5.04
C GLU A 84 14.86 13.57 6.17
N GLY A 85 13.98 12.99 6.97
CA GLY A 85 13.29 13.70 8.05
C GLY A 85 12.19 14.65 7.57
N ASP A 86 11.74 14.52 6.32
CA ASP A 86 10.68 15.34 5.75
C ASP A 86 9.30 14.71 5.98
N SER A 87 8.74 14.99 7.16
CA SER A 87 7.45 14.43 7.58
C SER A 87 6.28 14.89 6.71
N ASN A 88 6.31 16.13 6.22
CA ASN A 88 5.25 16.65 5.36
C ASN A 88 5.24 15.96 4.00
N LEU A 89 6.42 15.77 3.43
CA LEU A 89 6.56 15.06 2.15
C LEU A 89 6.16 13.58 2.30
N ALA A 90 6.56 12.92 3.38
CA ALA A 90 6.17 11.55 3.66
C ALA A 90 4.63 11.41 3.76
N LYS A 91 3.97 12.32 4.46
CA LYS A 91 2.50 12.37 4.55
C LYS A 91 1.85 12.54 3.18
N MET A 92 2.39 13.43 2.36
CA MET A 92 1.87 13.68 1.02
C MET A 92 1.95 12.43 0.15
N TYR A 93 3.09 11.76 0.12
CA TYR A 93 3.25 10.53 -0.66
C TYR A 93 2.37 9.40 -0.13
N MET A 94 2.24 9.27 1.19
CA MET A 94 1.34 8.26 1.77
C MET A 94 -0.12 8.55 1.41
N TYR A 95 -0.54 9.81 1.47
CA TYR A 95 -1.89 10.21 1.06
C TYR A 95 -2.17 9.85 -0.41
N MET A 96 -1.25 10.18 -1.31
CA MET A 96 -1.38 9.86 -2.73
C MET A 96 -1.43 8.35 -2.96
N HIS A 97 -0.57 7.60 -2.30
CA HIS A 97 -0.50 6.15 -2.37
C HIS A 97 -1.81 5.49 -1.93
N LEU A 98 -2.31 5.88 -0.77
CA LEU A 98 -3.57 5.33 -0.23
C LEU A 98 -4.79 5.78 -1.04
N SER A 99 -4.77 6.97 -1.62
CA SER A 99 -5.83 7.44 -2.51
C SER A 99 -5.93 6.59 -3.77
N LEU A 100 -4.80 6.23 -4.38
CA LEU A 100 -4.77 5.34 -5.53
C LEU A 100 -5.26 3.93 -5.17
N LEU A 101 -4.89 3.43 -4.01
CA LEU A 101 -5.39 2.15 -3.51
C LEU A 101 -6.92 2.19 -3.32
N LYS A 102 -7.42 3.23 -2.70
CA LYS A 102 -8.86 3.44 -2.51
C LYS A 102 -9.60 3.44 -3.85
N ASP A 103 -9.11 4.18 -4.84
CA ASP A 103 -9.72 4.24 -6.17
C ASP A 103 -9.75 2.86 -6.83
N PHE A 104 -8.67 2.10 -6.71
CA PHE A 104 -8.60 0.74 -7.21
C PHE A 104 -9.65 -0.17 -6.53
N MET A 105 -9.78 -0.07 -5.21
CA MET A 105 -10.76 -0.86 -4.45
C MET A 105 -12.20 -0.52 -4.83
N VAL A 106 -12.51 0.77 -5.04
CA VAL A 106 -13.84 1.23 -5.47
C VAL A 106 -14.15 0.72 -6.87
N GLN A 107 -13.22 0.79 -7.81
CA GLN A 107 -13.41 0.27 -9.17
C GLN A 107 -13.67 -1.24 -9.16
N LYS A 108 -12.96 -2.00 -8.37
CA LYS A 108 -13.15 -3.45 -8.23
C LYS A 108 -14.53 -3.78 -7.68
N SER A 109 -14.94 -3.11 -6.63
CA SER A 109 -16.27 -3.29 -6.02
C SER A 109 -17.38 -2.98 -7.02
N SER A 110 -17.25 -1.92 -7.79
CA SER A 110 -18.23 -1.54 -8.83
C SER A 110 -18.32 -2.59 -9.93
N THR A 111 -17.19 -3.14 -10.36
CA THR A 111 -17.16 -4.19 -11.39
C THR A 111 -17.80 -5.48 -10.91
N GLU A 112 -17.56 -5.89 -9.67
CA GLU A 112 -18.13 -7.09 -9.07
C GLU A 112 -19.65 -6.97 -8.88
N ASN A 113 -20.14 -5.76 -8.63
CA ASN A 113 -21.57 -5.49 -8.47
C ASN A 113 -22.29 -5.20 -9.80
N GLY A 114 -21.60 -5.32 -10.94
CA GLY A 114 -22.18 -5.10 -12.27
C GLY A 114 -22.46 -3.63 -12.61
N ILE A 115 -21.91 -2.69 -11.85
CA ILE A 115 -22.02 -1.25 -12.10
C ILE A 115 -20.79 -0.82 -12.87
N SER A 116 -20.93 -0.45 -14.15
CA SER A 116 -19.82 0.08 -14.93
C SER A 116 -19.69 1.59 -14.67
N VAL A 117 -18.45 2.04 -14.52
CA VAL A 117 -18.13 3.47 -14.29
C VAL A 117 -18.53 4.32 -15.50
N GLU A 118 -18.68 3.71 -16.67
CA GLU A 118 -19.10 4.38 -17.90
C GLU A 118 -20.56 4.83 -17.85
N ASP A 119 -21.43 4.16 -17.07
CA ASP A 119 -22.85 4.52 -16.94
C ASP A 119 -23.05 5.77 -16.08
N GLU A 120 -22.14 6.14 -15.21
CA GLU A 120 -22.20 7.38 -14.42
C GLU A 120 -21.81 8.62 -15.22
N ALA A 121 -20.99 8.48 -16.26
CA ALA A 121 -20.53 9.59 -17.09
C ALA A 121 -21.55 10.01 -18.14
N THR A 122 -22.57 9.20 -18.40
CA THR A 122 -23.63 9.44 -19.42
C THR A 122 -24.99 9.72 -18.82
N ALA A 123 -25.10 9.69 -17.51
CA ALA A 123 -26.31 10.09 -16.78
C ALA A 123 -26.24 11.60 -16.34
#